data_d229dc2dba7f9511f04cc9e4f4ac9960
#
_entry.id   d229dc2dba7f9511f04cc9e4f4ac9960
#
_cell.length_a   1.000
_cell.length_b   1.000
_cell.length_c   1.000
_cell.angle_alpha   90.00
_cell.angle_beta   90.00
_cell.angle_gamma   90.00
#
_symmetry.space_group_name_H-M   'P 1'
#
loop_
_entity.id
_entity.type
_entity.pdbx_description
1 polymer ?
#
loop_
_entity_poly.entity_id
_entity_poly.type
_entity_poly.pdbx_seq_one_letter_code
_entity_poly.pdbx_strand_id
1 'polypeptide(L)'
;MTLIFNIEYRTSWGEEVRVLGSIPELGNNQPNKATPLHTVDGIHWTAEVDIQIPGNGSVEYSYHIYRDGRTIRTEWNSLPRILHVADNPKKVYRIEDCWKNLPEQQYFYTSAFTESLLAHRERSAAPKSYKKGLLIKAYAPCIDSDHCLALCGNQKALGDWNPDKAALMSDIDFPEWQVEVDAGKISFPLEYKFVLYNKKERRAVAWENNPNRYMADPQIAANETLAVGDRYVYFNLPAWKGSGVAVPVFSLRSEKSFGVGDFGDLKRMIDWAVATNQKAVQILPINDTTMTHTWTDSYPYSSISIYAFHPMYADLKQLGSLKDKKVMAEFNKRQKELNALPAVDYEAVNKTKWESVSYTHLTLPTKLEV
;
A
#
# COMPACT_ATOMS: atom_id res chain seq x y z
N MET A 1 -17.21 -12.20 18.92
CA MET A 1 -16.37 -13.21 18.23
C MET A 1 -15.04 -13.29 18.92
N THR A 2 -14.33 -14.39 18.77
CA THR A 2 -13.09 -14.61 19.51
C THR A 2 -11.92 -14.71 18.54
N LEU A 3 -10.83 -14.02 18.83
CA LEU A 3 -9.54 -14.17 18.16
C LEU A 3 -8.60 -14.95 19.08
N ILE A 4 -7.99 -16.01 18.56
CA ILE A 4 -6.97 -16.78 19.24
C ILE A 4 -5.67 -16.61 18.47
N PHE A 5 -4.76 -15.82 19.02
CA PHE A 5 -3.45 -15.58 18.42
C PHE A 5 -2.45 -16.63 18.87
N ASN A 6 -1.76 -17.26 17.94
CA ASN A 6 -0.65 -18.17 18.20
C ASN A 6 0.56 -17.70 17.36
N ILE A 7 1.72 -17.62 18.01
CA ILE A 7 2.97 -17.27 17.32
C ILE A 7 4.14 -18.03 17.96
N GLU A 8 4.99 -18.60 17.11
CA GLU A 8 6.24 -19.19 17.53
C GLU A 8 7.35 -18.12 17.49
N TYR A 9 7.87 -17.78 18.66
CA TYR A 9 8.98 -16.83 18.80
C TYR A 9 9.78 -17.10 20.08
N ARG A 10 11.07 -17.42 19.94
CA ARG A 10 11.94 -17.64 21.10
C ARG A 10 12.30 -16.31 21.77
N THR A 11 11.90 -16.15 23.01
CA THR A 11 12.26 -14.99 23.85
C THR A 11 13.38 -15.29 24.82
N SER A 12 14.04 -14.24 25.30
CA SER A 12 14.96 -14.30 26.44
C SER A 12 14.22 -14.07 27.75
N TRP A 13 14.84 -14.44 28.87
CA TRP A 13 14.27 -14.22 30.19
C TRP A 13 13.89 -12.73 30.42
N GLY A 14 12.69 -12.50 30.91
CA GLY A 14 12.13 -11.15 31.11
C GLY A 14 11.55 -10.49 29.84
N GLU A 15 11.58 -11.17 28.71
CA GLU A 15 10.89 -10.72 27.51
C GLU A 15 9.49 -11.34 27.42
N GLU A 16 8.55 -10.59 26.89
CA GLU A 16 7.18 -11.03 26.62
C GLU A 16 6.76 -10.63 25.19
N VAL A 17 5.95 -11.45 24.55
CA VAL A 17 5.31 -11.13 23.27
C VAL A 17 3.99 -10.45 23.54
N ARG A 18 3.71 -9.36 22.84
CA ARG A 18 2.41 -8.68 22.83
C ARG A 18 1.90 -8.49 21.42
N VAL A 19 0.58 -8.54 21.24
CA VAL A 19 -0.12 -8.16 20.01
C VAL A 19 -0.70 -6.76 20.16
N LEU A 20 -0.42 -5.90 19.19
CA LEU A 20 -0.93 -4.54 19.10
C LEU A 20 -1.78 -4.44 17.83
N GLY A 21 -2.96 -3.82 17.93
CA GLY A 21 -3.85 -3.72 16.77
C GLY A 21 -4.77 -2.51 16.76
N SER A 22 -5.55 -2.40 15.72
CA SER A 22 -6.40 -1.24 15.39
C SER A 22 -7.67 -1.12 16.24
N ILE A 23 -8.02 -2.16 17.00
CA ILE A 23 -9.24 -2.21 17.80
C ILE A 23 -8.94 -1.98 19.30
N PRO A 24 -9.94 -1.57 20.11
CA PRO A 24 -9.75 -1.30 21.55
C PRO A 24 -9.16 -2.48 22.30
N GLU A 25 -9.62 -3.68 22.02
CA GLU A 25 -9.19 -4.91 22.67
C GLU A 25 -7.73 -5.29 22.35
N LEU A 26 -7.16 -4.72 21.29
CA LEU A 26 -5.74 -4.84 20.91
C LEU A 26 -4.96 -3.53 21.10
N GLY A 27 -5.53 -2.57 21.84
CA GLY A 27 -4.84 -1.35 22.27
C GLY A 27 -4.95 -0.14 21.36
N ASN A 28 -5.79 -0.14 20.30
CA ASN A 28 -5.99 1.00 19.38
C ASN A 28 -4.68 1.59 18.86
N ASN A 29 -3.75 0.76 18.44
CA ASN A 29 -2.41 1.15 17.96
C ASN A 29 -1.59 1.95 19.01
N GLN A 30 -1.91 1.85 20.30
CA GLN A 30 -1.16 2.49 21.39
C GLN A 30 -0.22 1.46 22.02
N PRO A 31 1.12 1.56 21.89
CA PRO A 31 2.05 0.52 22.33
C PRO A 31 1.93 0.15 23.82
N ASN A 32 1.59 1.12 24.68
CA ASN A 32 1.39 0.89 26.10
C ASN A 32 0.13 0.10 26.45
N LYS A 33 -0.74 -0.15 25.47
CA LYS A 33 -1.99 -0.91 25.63
C LYS A 33 -1.98 -2.24 24.85
N ALA A 34 -0.84 -2.64 24.28
CA ALA A 34 -0.71 -3.90 23.57
C ALA A 34 -1.06 -5.08 24.46
N THR A 35 -1.83 -6.02 23.94
CA THR A 35 -2.34 -7.20 24.67
C THR A 35 -1.22 -8.24 24.84
N PRO A 36 -0.90 -8.67 26.07
CA PRO A 36 0.13 -9.66 26.33
C PRO A 36 -0.32 -11.06 25.86
N LEU A 37 0.62 -11.82 25.31
CA LEU A 37 0.47 -13.25 25.08
C LEU A 37 1.07 -14.03 26.25
N HIS A 38 0.63 -15.28 26.42
CA HIS A 38 1.10 -16.18 27.44
C HIS A 38 1.93 -17.31 26.84
N THR A 39 2.89 -17.82 27.59
CA THR A 39 3.74 -18.95 27.18
C THR A 39 4.04 -19.82 28.39
N VAL A 40 4.33 -21.10 28.13
CA VAL A 40 4.81 -22.05 29.16
C VAL A 40 6.26 -22.47 28.90
N ASP A 41 6.79 -22.20 27.70
CA ASP A 41 8.09 -22.68 27.26
C ASP A 41 9.02 -21.55 26.71
N GLY A 42 8.51 -20.32 26.64
CA GLY A 42 9.22 -19.16 26.09
C GLY A 42 9.40 -19.20 24.56
N ILE A 43 8.66 -20.09 23.87
CA ILE A 43 8.71 -20.26 22.43
C ILE A 43 7.33 -20.13 21.80
N HIS A 44 6.34 -20.85 22.31
CA HIS A 44 4.97 -20.82 21.83
C HIS A 44 4.15 -19.82 22.65
N TRP A 45 3.66 -18.80 21.98
CA TRP A 45 2.94 -17.70 22.61
C TRP A 45 1.50 -17.68 22.12
N THR A 46 0.55 -17.53 23.05
CA THR A 46 -0.89 -17.52 22.74
C THR A 46 -1.63 -16.44 23.51
N ALA A 47 -2.68 -15.89 22.89
CA ALA A 47 -3.66 -15.04 23.58
C ALA A 47 -5.06 -15.30 22.99
N GLU A 48 -6.07 -15.29 23.85
CA GLU A 48 -7.47 -15.31 23.44
C GLU A 48 -8.10 -13.97 23.76
N VAL A 49 -8.77 -13.36 22.78
CA VAL A 49 -9.33 -12.02 22.86
C VAL A 49 -10.73 -12.00 22.27
N ASP A 50 -11.72 -11.68 23.10
CA ASP A 50 -13.08 -11.44 22.65
C ASP A 50 -13.20 -10.04 22.07
N ILE A 51 -13.69 -9.93 20.84
CA ILE A 51 -13.79 -8.67 20.11
C ILE A 51 -15.22 -8.37 19.69
N GLN A 52 -15.53 -7.09 19.52
CA GLN A 52 -16.80 -6.61 19.00
C GLN A 52 -16.57 -5.72 17.79
N ILE A 53 -16.79 -6.27 16.61
CA ILE A 53 -16.71 -5.51 15.34
C ILE A 53 -18.08 -5.58 14.68
N PRO A 54 -18.72 -4.44 14.36
CA PRO A 54 -20.00 -4.43 13.67
C PRO A 54 -19.79 -4.79 12.18
N GLY A 55 -20.62 -5.72 11.70
CA GLY A 55 -20.62 -6.12 10.29
C GLY A 55 -19.37 -6.88 9.84
N ASN A 56 -19.15 -6.87 8.53
CA ASN A 56 -17.93 -7.40 7.92
C ASN A 56 -16.81 -6.35 8.05
N GLY A 57 -16.00 -6.46 9.10
CA GLY A 57 -14.89 -5.55 9.38
C GLY A 57 -13.53 -6.17 9.15
N SER A 58 -12.48 -5.41 9.47
CA SER A 58 -11.11 -5.89 9.47
C SER A 58 -10.36 -5.45 10.73
N VAL A 59 -9.41 -6.27 11.15
CA VAL A 59 -8.50 -6.01 12.26
C VAL A 59 -7.09 -5.93 11.71
N GLU A 60 -6.44 -4.80 11.90
CA GLU A 60 -4.99 -4.69 11.69
C GLU A 60 -4.25 -5.02 12.97
N TYR A 61 -3.16 -5.77 12.88
CA TYR A 61 -2.36 -6.12 14.05
C TYR A 61 -0.90 -6.41 13.70
N SER A 62 -0.04 -6.40 14.74
CA SER A 62 1.38 -6.75 14.67
C SER A 62 1.89 -7.26 16.01
N TYR A 63 3.00 -8.02 15.99
CA TYR A 63 3.62 -8.53 17.21
C TYR A 63 4.84 -7.71 17.63
N HIS A 64 4.98 -7.53 18.93
CA HIS A 64 6.03 -6.74 19.56
C HIS A 64 6.63 -7.49 20.74
N ILE A 65 7.92 -7.32 20.98
CA ILE A 65 8.63 -7.84 22.15
C ILE A 65 8.80 -6.72 23.17
N TYR A 66 8.39 -7.00 24.37
CA TYR A 66 8.50 -6.08 25.51
C TYR A 66 9.48 -6.63 26.54
N ARG A 67 10.14 -5.72 27.23
CA ARG A 67 10.92 -5.98 28.46
C ARG A 67 10.73 -4.78 29.39
N ASP A 68 10.42 -5.04 30.68
CA ASP A 68 10.17 -4.00 31.68
C ASP A 68 9.14 -2.93 31.22
N GLY A 69 8.07 -3.37 30.56
CA GLY A 69 7.00 -2.52 30.05
C GLY A 69 7.36 -1.65 28.82
N ARG A 70 8.54 -1.83 28.24
CA ARG A 70 8.99 -1.08 27.04
C ARG A 70 9.12 -2.02 25.86
N THR A 71 8.70 -1.53 24.69
CA THR A 71 8.94 -2.23 23.44
C THR A 71 10.45 -2.21 23.12
N ILE A 72 11.04 -3.39 22.97
CA ILE A 72 12.46 -3.56 22.64
C ILE A 72 12.67 -4.06 21.21
N ARG A 73 11.66 -4.69 20.63
CA ARG A 73 11.68 -5.23 19.27
C ARG A 73 10.27 -5.24 18.67
N THR A 74 10.17 -4.99 17.38
CA THR A 74 8.94 -5.15 16.62
C THR A 74 9.19 -6.06 15.44
N GLU A 75 8.20 -6.86 15.04
CA GLU A 75 8.28 -7.51 13.74
C GLU A 75 8.30 -6.46 12.61
N TRP A 76 8.66 -6.86 11.39
CA TRP A 76 8.54 -5.95 10.26
C TRP A 76 7.06 -5.58 10.05
N ASN A 77 6.73 -4.32 10.31
CA ASN A 77 5.34 -3.83 10.36
C ASN A 77 5.06 -2.69 9.37
N SER A 78 5.95 -2.48 8.38
CA SER A 78 5.68 -1.50 7.30
C SER A 78 4.37 -1.82 6.56
N LEU A 79 3.96 -3.10 6.57
CA LEU A 79 2.63 -3.55 6.21
C LEU A 79 2.06 -4.32 7.40
N PRO A 80 1.00 -3.83 8.06
CA PRO A 80 0.35 -4.55 9.14
C PRO A 80 -0.27 -5.85 8.62
N ARG A 81 -0.52 -6.78 9.52
CA ARG A 81 -1.37 -7.95 9.23
C ARG A 81 -2.82 -7.48 9.23
N ILE A 82 -3.60 -7.95 8.28
CA ILE A 82 -5.02 -7.63 8.17
C ILE A 82 -5.83 -8.93 8.23
N LEU A 83 -6.76 -9.02 9.16
CA LEU A 83 -7.72 -10.11 9.23
C LEU A 83 -9.12 -9.56 8.92
N HIS A 84 -9.70 -10.01 7.82
CA HIS A 84 -11.11 -9.75 7.53
C HIS A 84 -11.99 -10.71 8.32
N VAL A 85 -12.96 -10.17 9.05
CA VAL A 85 -13.86 -10.94 9.90
C VAL A 85 -15.28 -10.93 9.34
N ALA A 86 -15.93 -12.08 9.39
CA ALA A 86 -17.33 -12.22 8.97
C ALA A 86 -18.27 -11.64 10.03
N ASP A 87 -19.45 -11.18 9.61
CA ASP A 87 -20.51 -10.75 10.51
C ASP A 87 -21.17 -11.96 11.22
N ASN A 88 -20.44 -12.55 12.14
CA ASN A 88 -20.88 -13.67 12.95
C ASN A 88 -20.28 -13.59 14.37
N PRO A 89 -21.06 -13.18 15.38
CA PRO A 89 -20.57 -12.99 16.75
C PRO A 89 -20.10 -14.29 17.43
N LYS A 90 -20.45 -15.46 16.90
CA LYS A 90 -20.01 -16.77 17.41
C LYS A 90 -18.81 -17.34 16.64
N LYS A 91 -18.25 -16.58 15.69
CA LYS A 91 -17.09 -17.02 14.93
C LYS A 91 -15.84 -16.96 15.79
N VAL A 92 -15.02 -17.99 15.66
CA VAL A 92 -13.68 -18.08 16.24
C VAL A 92 -12.66 -18.00 15.11
N TYR A 93 -11.67 -17.14 15.22
CA TYR A 93 -10.52 -17.11 14.33
C TYR A 93 -9.29 -17.55 15.12
N ARG A 94 -8.80 -18.74 14.80
CA ARG A 94 -7.52 -19.22 15.30
C ARG A 94 -6.44 -18.86 14.31
N ILE A 95 -5.50 -18.05 14.74
CA ILE A 95 -4.46 -17.41 13.93
C ILE A 95 -3.14 -18.09 14.25
N GLU A 96 -2.51 -18.70 13.26
CA GLU A 96 -1.20 -19.34 13.35
C GLU A 96 -0.21 -18.49 12.56
N ASP A 97 0.51 -17.66 13.26
CA ASP A 97 1.45 -16.69 12.67
C ASP A 97 2.90 -17.08 12.90
N CYS A 98 3.75 -16.68 12.00
CA CYS A 98 5.21 -16.67 12.16
C CYS A 98 5.69 -15.24 12.34
N TRP A 99 6.76 -15.02 13.13
CA TRP A 99 7.39 -13.72 13.24
C TRP A 99 7.78 -13.16 11.86
N LYS A 100 7.32 -11.96 11.56
CA LYS A 100 7.52 -11.34 10.26
C LYS A 100 8.85 -10.61 10.23
N ASN A 101 9.85 -11.25 9.63
CA ASN A 101 11.16 -10.67 9.38
C ASN A 101 11.13 -9.71 8.20
N LEU A 102 12.15 -8.85 8.12
CA LEU A 102 12.36 -7.98 6.97
C LEU A 102 12.47 -8.83 5.69
N PRO A 103 11.64 -8.57 4.67
CA PRO A 103 11.71 -9.33 3.43
C PRO A 103 13.01 -9.03 2.66
N GLU A 104 13.56 -10.04 2.00
CA GLU A 104 14.79 -9.91 1.23
C GLU A 104 14.71 -8.82 0.15
N GLN A 105 13.54 -8.70 -0.49
CA GLN A 105 13.28 -7.70 -1.53
C GLN A 105 12.32 -6.62 -1.00
N GLN A 106 12.67 -6.02 0.14
CA GLN A 106 11.83 -5.05 0.85
C GLN A 106 11.33 -3.88 -0.01
N TYR A 107 12.09 -3.47 -1.03
CA TYR A 107 11.72 -2.35 -1.90
C TYR A 107 10.41 -2.60 -2.67
N PHE A 108 10.06 -3.85 -2.97
CA PHE A 108 8.78 -4.18 -3.61
C PHE A 108 7.56 -3.95 -2.71
N TYR A 109 7.77 -3.77 -1.40
CA TYR A 109 6.71 -3.48 -0.44
C TYR A 109 6.55 -1.99 -0.16
N THR A 110 7.33 -1.15 -0.82
CA THR A 110 7.17 0.31 -0.70
C THR A 110 6.00 0.81 -1.55
N SER A 111 5.42 1.96 -1.17
CA SER A 111 4.31 2.58 -1.89
C SER A 111 4.62 2.86 -3.36
N ALA A 112 5.90 3.09 -3.71
CA ALA A 112 6.33 3.22 -5.10
C ALA A 112 5.99 1.99 -5.96
N PHE A 113 6.03 0.80 -5.38
CA PHE A 113 5.64 -0.44 -6.06
C PHE A 113 4.18 -0.81 -5.79
N THR A 114 3.75 -0.83 -4.53
CA THR A 114 2.42 -1.33 -4.15
C THR A 114 1.28 -0.39 -4.54
N GLU A 115 1.54 0.92 -4.63
CA GLU A 115 0.53 1.94 -4.92
C GLU A 115 0.73 2.63 -6.27
N SER A 116 1.85 2.40 -6.96
CA SER A 116 2.14 2.98 -8.25
C SER A 116 2.41 1.91 -9.30
N LEU A 117 3.60 1.30 -9.32
CA LEU A 117 4.02 0.39 -10.39
C LEU A 117 3.18 -0.89 -10.49
N LEU A 118 2.69 -1.39 -9.36
CA LEU A 118 1.90 -2.63 -9.27
C LEU A 118 0.43 -2.38 -8.91
N ALA A 119 0.01 -1.13 -8.73
CA ALA A 119 -1.31 -0.75 -8.22
C ALA A 119 -2.42 -0.73 -9.27
N HIS A 120 -2.11 -0.86 -10.56
CA HIS A 120 -3.11 -0.82 -11.64
C HIS A 120 -3.94 -2.11 -11.70
N ARG A 121 -4.61 -2.43 -10.60
CA ARG A 121 -5.52 -3.56 -10.49
C ARG A 121 -6.78 -3.19 -9.73
N GLU A 122 -7.90 -3.70 -10.18
CA GLU A 122 -9.11 -3.74 -9.35
C GLU A 122 -8.88 -4.80 -8.28
N ARG A 123 -8.98 -4.39 -7.01
CA ARG A 123 -8.84 -5.32 -5.88
C ARG A 123 -10.00 -6.30 -5.86
N SER A 124 -9.70 -7.56 -5.64
CA SER A 124 -10.72 -8.59 -5.44
C SER A 124 -11.46 -8.35 -4.12
N ALA A 125 -12.67 -8.90 -4.01
CA ALA A 125 -13.36 -8.94 -2.72
C ALA A 125 -12.63 -9.84 -1.71
N ALA A 126 -12.89 -9.63 -0.43
CA ALA A 126 -12.43 -10.54 0.63
C ALA A 126 -12.90 -11.97 0.36
N PRO A 127 -12.13 -13.00 0.73
CA PRO A 127 -12.54 -14.39 0.59
C PRO A 127 -13.89 -14.65 1.27
N LYS A 128 -14.65 -15.58 0.70
CA LYS A 128 -15.90 -16.03 1.30
C LYS A 128 -15.60 -16.82 2.57
N SER A 129 -16.25 -16.47 3.67
CA SER A 129 -16.11 -17.21 4.92
C SER A 129 -16.94 -18.50 4.95
N TYR A 130 -16.41 -19.55 5.59
CA TYR A 130 -17.05 -20.86 5.73
C TYR A 130 -17.33 -21.19 7.20
N LYS A 131 -18.26 -22.10 7.44
CA LYS A 131 -18.55 -22.61 8.79
C LYS A 131 -17.32 -23.28 9.43
N LYS A 132 -16.55 -24.03 8.65
CA LYS A 132 -15.21 -24.48 8.99
C LYS A 132 -14.28 -23.93 7.94
N GLY A 133 -13.53 -22.87 8.28
CA GLY A 133 -12.68 -22.18 7.33
C GLY A 133 -11.21 -22.57 7.49
N LEU A 134 -10.52 -22.70 6.38
CA LEU A 134 -9.06 -22.68 6.33
C LEU A 134 -8.66 -21.49 5.45
N LEU A 135 -8.20 -20.42 6.08
CA LEU A 135 -7.72 -19.20 5.45
C LEU A 135 -6.19 -19.27 5.31
N ILE A 136 -5.71 -19.34 4.07
CA ILE A 136 -4.27 -19.33 3.78
C ILE A 136 -3.90 -17.97 3.19
N LYS A 137 -2.84 -17.37 3.74
CA LYS A 137 -2.34 -16.05 3.40
C LYS A 137 -0.87 -16.13 3.02
N ALA A 138 -0.46 -15.36 1.99
CA ALA A 138 0.92 -15.36 1.51
C ALA A 138 1.32 -14.02 0.89
N TYR A 139 2.57 -13.64 1.02
CA TYR A 139 3.13 -12.42 0.43
C TYR A 139 3.75 -12.69 -0.93
N ALA A 140 3.27 -12.01 -1.96
CA ALA A 140 3.81 -12.07 -3.31
C ALA A 140 3.66 -10.71 -4.02
N PRO A 141 4.60 -9.75 -3.83
CA PRO A 141 4.49 -8.39 -4.32
C PRO A 141 4.74 -8.24 -5.82
N CYS A 142 5.47 -9.19 -6.44
CA CYS A 142 5.92 -9.06 -7.83
C CYS A 142 4.92 -9.58 -8.86
N ILE A 143 3.65 -9.74 -8.49
CA ILE A 143 2.58 -10.21 -9.39
C ILE A 143 1.87 -9.00 -9.99
N ASP A 144 1.89 -8.89 -11.32
CA ASP A 144 1.23 -7.80 -12.07
C ASP A 144 -0.30 -7.96 -12.12
N SER A 145 -0.98 -7.00 -12.75
CA SER A 145 -2.45 -6.97 -12.83
C SER A 145 -3.07 -8.08 -13.68
N ASP A 146 -2.32 -8.66 -14.61
CA ASP A 146 -2.79 -9.73 -15.49
C ASP A 146 -2.74 -11.12 -14.83
N HIS A 147 -2.02 -11.21 -13.71
CA HIS A 147 -1.80 -12.44 -12.96
C HIS A 147 -2.41 -12.36 -11.55
N CYS A 148 -2.61 -13.52 -10.96
CA CYS A 148 -2.93 -13.65 -9.54
C CYS A 148 -2.18 -14.84 -8.94
N LEU A 149 -2.06 -14.84 -7.62
CA LEU A 149 -1.62 -16.02 -6.88
C LEU A 149 -2.78 -17.01 -6.81
N ALA A 150 -2.49 -18.30 -6.91
CA ALA A 150 -3.48 -19.35 -6.72
C ALA A 150 -2.89 -20.49 -5.89
N LEU A 151 -3.74 -21.22 -5.17
CA LEU A 151 -3.37 -22.34 -4.31
C LEU A 151 -3.74 -23.66 -4.99
N CYS A 152 -2.75 -24.49 -5.30
CA CYS A 152 -2.91 -25.81 -5.89
C CYS A 152 -2.49 -26.90 -4.89
N GLY A 153 -3.20 -28.00 -4.84
CA GLY A 153 -2.88 -29.06 -3.88
C GLY A 153 -3.60 -30.37 -4.14
N ASN A 154 -3.40 -31.33 -3.22
CA ASN A 154 -3.89 -32.71 -3.27
C ASN A 154 -5.40 -32.87 -2.99
N GLN A 155 -6.16 -31.76 -3.02
CA GLN A 155 -7.60 -31.78 -2.76
C GLN A 155 -8.38 -31.25 -3.95
N LYS A 156 -9.59 -31.73 -4.15
CA LYS A 156 -10.49 -31.27 -5.22
C LYS A 156 -10.72 -29.76 -5.18
N ALA A 157 -10.86 -29.20 -3.98
CA ALA A 157 -11.01 -27.75 -3.78
C ALA A 157 -9.79 -26.94 -4.23
N LEU A 158 -8.61 -27.58 -4.34
CA LEU A 158 -7.34 -27.00 -4.76
C LEU A 158 -6.87 -27.55 -6.12
N GLY A 159 -7.78 -28.16 -6.89
CA GLY A 159 -7.52 -28.63 -8.25
C GLY A 159 -6.92 -30.01 -8.39
N ASP A 160 -6.74 -30.79 -7.32
CA ASP A 160 -6.13 -32.16 -7.39
C ASP A 160 -4.79 -32.13 -8.16
N TRP A 161 -3.90 -31.22 -7.81
CA TRP A 161 -2.63 -30.97 -8.50
C TRP A 161 -2.74 -30.55 -9.98
N ASN A 162 -3.96 -30.21 -10.45
CA ASN A 162 -4.12 -29.56 -11.73
C ASN A 162 -4.04 -28.03 -11.53
N PRO A 163 -2.93 -27.39 -11.92
CA PRO A 163 -2.70 -25.98 -11.63
C PRO A 163 -3.68 -25.02 -12.34
N ASP A 164 -4.29 -25.46 -13.44
CA ASP A 164 -5.31 -24.67 -14.14
C ASP A 164 -6.65 -24.67 -13.40
N LYS A 165 -6.83 -25.56 -12.41
CA LYS A 165 -7.99 -25.65 -11.52
C LYS A 165 -7.67 -25.20 -10.10
N ALA A 166 -6.52 -24.59 -9.87
CA ALA A 166 -6.11 -24.08 -8.57
C ALA A 166 -7.11 -23.05 -8.01
N ALA A 167 -7.21 -22.95 -6.70
CA ALA A 167 -8.06 -21.95 -6.03
C ALA A 167 -7.42 -20.56 -6.15
N LEU A 168 -8.09 -19.64 -6.85
CA LEU A 168 -7.59 -18.28 -7.04
C LEU A 168 -7.62 -17.52 -5.72
N MET A 169 -6.56 -16.77 -5.44
CA MET A 169 -6.42 -15.98 -4.22
C MET A 169 -6.86 -14.53 -4.45
N SER A 170 -7.46 -13.94 -3.42
CA SER A 170 -7.82 -12.53 -3.39
C SER A 170 -6.59 -11.66 -3.11
N ASP A 171 -6.52 -10.53 -3.78
CA ASP A 171 -5.52 -9.48 -3.60
C ASP A 171 -6.05 -8.24 -2.88
N ILE A 172 -7.10 -8.42 -2.06
CA ILE A 172 -7.73 -7.31 -1.32
C ILE A 172 -6.70 -6.54 -0.48
N ASP A 173 -5.76 -7.24 0.12
CA ASP A 173 -4.70 -6.67 0.95
C ASP A 173 -3.32 -6.72 0.25
N PHE A 174 -3.32 -6.65 -1.11
CA PHE A 174 -2.05 -6.68 -1.85
C PHE A 174 -0.98 -5.78 -1.19
N PRO A 175 0.24 -6.29 -1.01
CA PRO A 175 0.87 -7.48 -1.61
C PRO A 175 0.66 -8.80 -0.85
N GLU A 176 -0.21 -8.85 0.16
CA GLU A 176 -0.67 -10.09 0.77
C GLU A 176 -1.85 -10.65 -0.04
N TRP A 177 -1.78 -11.94 -0.34
CA TRP A 177 -2.80 -12.70 -1.05
C TRP A 177 -3.46 -13.65 -0.08
N GLN A 178 -4.76 -13.89 -0.25
CA GLN A 178 -5.49 -14.76 0.67
C GLN A 178 -6.59 -15.55 -0.02
N VAL A 179 -6.81 -16.76 0.45
CA VAL A 179 -7.91 -17.64 0.04
C VAL A 179 -8.45 -18.39 1.24
N GLU A 180 -9.76 -18.43 1.41
CA GLU A 180 -10.41 -19.30 2.41
C GLU A 180 -11.09 -20.44 1.70
N VAL A 181 -10.84 -21.67 2.16
CA VAL A 181 -11.46 -22.89 1.67
C VAL A 181 -12.29 -23.57 2.75
N ASP A 182 -13.30 -24.34 2.33
CA ASP A 182 -14.16 -25.10 3.25
C ASP A 182 -13.40 -26.31 3.80
N ALA A 183 -12.85 -26.16 5.00
CA ALA A 183 -12.12 -27.24 5.67
C ALA A 183 -12.97 -28.49 5.94
N GLY A 184 -14.31 -28.36 5.97
CA GLY A 184 -15.19 -29.51 6.06
C GLY A 184 -15.21 -30.40 4.82
N LYS A 185 -14.60 -29.94 3.71
CA LYS A 185 -14.46 -30.68 2.44
C LYS A 185 -13.02 -31.07 2.12
N ILE A 186 -12.10 -30.84 3.06
CA ILE A 186 -10.69 -31.16 2.93
C ILE A 186 -10.37 -32.38 3.76
N SER A 187 -9.66 -33.36 3.17
CA SER A 187 -9.06 -34.48 3.87
C SER A 187 -7.61 -34.13 4.20
N PHE A 188 -7.23 -34.31 5.46
CA PHE A 188 -5.85 -34.14 5.89
C PHE A 188 -5.08 -35.47 5.87
N PRO A 189 -3.74 -35.44 5.67
CA PRO A 189 -2.89 -34.27 5.53
C PRO A 189 -3.13 -33.52 4.21
N LEU A 190 -3.05 -32.18 4.29
CA LEU A 190 -3.12 -31.30 3.14
C LEU A 190 -1.71 -31.04 2.62
N GLU A 191 -1.48 -31.34 1.33
CA GLU A 191 -0.31 -30.89 0.60
C GLU A 191 -0.71 -29.85 -0.42
N TYR A 192 0.01 -28.73 -0.47
CA TYR A 192 -0.29 -27.64 -1.38
C TYR A 192 0.96 -26.88 -1.81
N LYS A 193 0.81 -26.08 -2.85
CA LYS A 193 1.85 -25.24 -3.42
C LYS A 193 1.20 -24.04 -4.11
N PHE A 194 1.89 -22.90 -4.13
CA PHE A 194 1.40 -21.73 -4.83
C PHE A 194 1.77 -21.78 -6.31
N VAL A 195 0.87 -21.25 -7.13
CA VAL A 195 1.05 -21.10 -8.57
C VAL A 195 0.74 -19.67 -9.01
N LEU A 196 1.49 -19.18 -9.97
CA LEU A 196 1.19 -17.96 -10.70
C LEU A 196 0.17 -18.27 -11.79
N TYR A 197 -0.98 -17.61 -11.75
CA TYR A 197 -2.09 -17.87 -12.66
C TYR A 197 -2.36 -16.65 -13.55
N ASN A 198 -2.40 -16.86 -14.85
CA ASN A 198 -2.77 -15.83 -15.82
C ASN A 198 -4.30 -15.75 -15.93
N LYS A 199 -4.87 -14.58 -15.53
CA LYS A 199 -6.33 -14.36 -15.50
C LYS A 199 -6.95 -14.31 -16.90
N LYS A 200 -6.23 -13.80 -17.91
CA LYS A 200 -6.69 -13.69 -19.30
C LYS A 200 -6.69 -15.04 -20.00
N GLU A 201 -5.59 -15.77 -19.86
CA GLU A 201 -5.42 -17.09 -20.48
C GLU A 201 -6.11 -18.21 -19.70
N ARG A 202 -6.51 -17.94 -18.46
CA ARG A 202 -7.15 -18.90 -17.55
C ARG A 202 -6.34 -20.16 -17.33
N ARG A 203 -5.03 -20.01 -17.15
CA ARG A 203 -4.10 -21.11 -16.90
C ARG A 203 -2.97 -20.71 -15.96
N ALA A 204 -2.38 -21.68 -15.31
CA ALA A 204 -1.16 -21.49 -14.55
C ALA A 204 0.04 -21.31 -15.48
N VAL A 205 0.95 -20.40 -15.11
CA VAL A 205 2.16 -20.08 -15.90
C VAL A 205 3.45 -20.42 -15.17
N ALA A 206 3.43 -20.53 -13.84
CA ALA A 206 4.60 -20.90 -13.05
C ALA A 206 4.20 -21.52 -11.72
N TRP A 207 5.05 -22.41 -11.20
CA TRP A 207 5.01 -22.92 -9.84
C TRP A 207 5.98 -22.11 -8.97
N GLU A 208 5.66 -21.96 -7.67
CA GLU A 208 6.61 -21.41 -6.72
C GLU A 208 7.90 -22.24 -6.62
N ASN A 209 9.01 -21.60 -6.24
CA ASN A 209 10.31 -22.28 -6.14
C ASN A 209 10.44 -23.19 -4.91
N ASN A 210 9.61 -22.96 -3.88
CA ASN A 210 9.65 -23.73 -2.63
C ASN A 210 9.16 -25.17 -2.86
N PRO A 211 9.53 -26.12 -1.99
CA PRO A 211 8.93 -27.45 -1.98
C PRO A 211 7.43 -27.41 -1.66
N ASN A 212 6.72 -28.52 -1.85
CA ASN A 212 5.34 -28.63 -1.41
C ASN A 212 5.23 -28.33 0.08
N ARG A 213 4.18 -27.61 0.44
CA ARG A 213 3.84 -27.34 1.83
C ARG A 213 2.98 -28.45 2.36
N TYR A 214 3.11 -28.72 3.65
CA TYR A 214 2.42 -29.82 4.31
C TYR A 214 1.70 -29.29 5.55
N MET A 215 0.45 -29.70 5.72
CA MET A 215 -0.35 -29.40 6.91
C MET A 215 -0.99 -30.71 7.40
N ALA A 216 -0.63 -31.13 8.62
CA ALA A 216 -1.33 -32.17 9.34
C ALA A 216 -2.76 -31.71 9.71
N ASP A 217 -3.61 -32.61 10.16
CA ASP A 217 -4.97 -32.22 10.55
C ASP A 217 -4.95 -31.24 11.74
N PRO A 218 -5.34 -29.95 11.52
CA PRO A 218 -5.31 -28.93 12.55
C PRO A 218 -6.55 -28.97 13.46
N GLN A 219 -7.47 -29.93 13.30
CA GLN A 219 -8.69 -30.08 14.10
C GLN A 219 -9.54 -28.80 14.15
N ILE A 220 -10.02 -28.32 12.99
CA ILE A 220 -10.86 -27.11 12.90
C ILE A 220 -12.28 -27.40 13.39
N ALA A 221 -12.74 -26.66 14.39
CA ALA A 221 -14.06 -26.81 14.99
C ALA A 221 -15.19 -26.15 14.14
N ALA A 222 -16.44 -26.42 14.49
CA ALA A 222 -17.56 -25.70 13.88
C ALA A 222 -17.56 -24.23 14.30
N ASN A 223 -17.84 -23.33 13.36
CA ASN A 223 -17.72 -21.87 13.46
C ASN A 223 -16.30 -21.34 13.71
N GLU A 224 -15.29 -22.15 13.42
CA GLU A 224 -13.89 -21.75 13.47
C GLU A 224 -13.34 -21.51 12.06
N THR A 225 -12.50 -20.51 11.92
CA THR A 225 -11.58 -20.34 10.79
C THR A 225 -10.15 -20.40 11.34
N LEU A 226 -9.37 -21.37 10.84
CA LEU A 226 -7.93 -21.37 11.02
C LEU A 226 -7.31 -20.46 9.98
N ALA A 227 -6.67 -19.38 10.42
CA ALA A 227 -5.92 -18.46 9.57
C ALA A 227 -4.42 -18.79 9.68
N VAL A 228 -3.81 -19.16 8.56
CA VAL A 228 -2.38 -19.49 8.49
C VAL A 228 -1.68 -18.41 7.69
N GLY A 229 -0.79 -17.68 8.35
CA GLY A 229 0.06 -16.69 7.76
C GLY A 229 1.28 -17.35 7.11
N ASP A 230 1.13 -17.80 5.87
CA ASP A 230 2.28 -18.29 5.10
C ASP A 230 3.26 -17.14 4.86
N ARG A 231 4.53 -17.50 4.73
CA ARG A 231 5.60 -16.52 4.51
C ARG A 231 5.59 -16.04 3.07
N TYR A 232 6.73 -15.68 2.56
CA TYR A 232 6.91 -15.19 1.19
C TYR A 232 6.85 -16.30 0.16
N VAL A 233 6.23 -16.01 -0.99
CA VAL A 233 6.19 -16.89 -2.15
C VAL A 233 7.14 -16.36 -3.22
N TYR A 234 8.01 -17.22 -3.71
CA TYR A 234 9.01 -16.86 -4.70
C TYR A 234 8.80 -17.66 -5.99
N PHE A 235 8.79 -16.93 -7.09
CA PHE A 235 8.75 -17.47 -8.44
C PHE A 235 10.06 -17.17 -9.16
N ASN A 236 10.49 -18.06 -10.04
CA ASN A 236 11.61 -17.79 -10.93
C ASN A 236 11.16 -16.90 -12.10
N LEU A 237 10.75 -15.68 -11.76
CA LEU A 237 10.33 -14.67 -12.72
C LEU A 237 11.53 -13.83 -13.14
N PRO A 238 11.51 -13.27 -14.38
CA PRO A 238 12.49 -12.28 -14.75
C PRO A 238 12.52 -11.13 -13.75
N ALA A 239 13.71 -10.68 -13.38
CA ALA A 239 13.84 -9.52 -12.51
C ALA A 239 13.10 -8.32 -13.13
N TRP A 240 12.36 -7.57 -12.30
CA TRP A 240 11.75 -6.33 -12.75
C TRP A 240 12.80 -5.38 -13.31
N LYS A 241 12.57 -4.86 -14.50
CA LYS A 241 13.42 -3.89 -15.16
C LYS A 241 12.61 -2.67 -15.55
N GLY A 242 13.10 -1.50 -15.21
CA GLY A 242 12.49 -0.25 -15.58
C GLY A 242 13.55 0.81 -15.82
N SER A 243 13.29 1.69 -16.76
CA SER A 243 14.01 2.94 -16.95
C SER A 243 13.12 4.11 -16.52
N GLY A 244 13.74 5.20 -16.15
CA GLY A 244 13.04 6.42 -15.76
C GLY A 244 13.95 7.62 -15.88
N VAL A 245 13.38 8.79 -15.72
CA VAL A 245 14.11 10.05 -15.71
C VAL A 245 13.90 10.77 -14.38
N ALA A 246 14.98 11.35 -13.86
CA ALA A 246 14.92 12.25 -12.72
C ALA A 246 15.00 13.69 -13.23
N VAL A 247 13.97 14.50 -12.95
CA VAL A 247 13.89 15.87 -13.45
C VAL A 247 13.15 16.77 -12.45
N PRO A 248 13.71 17.93 -12.07
CA PRO A 248 12.97 18.92 -11.30
C PRO A 248 11.81 19.50 -12.12
N VAL A 249 10.63 19.65 -11.52
CA VAL A 249 9.49 20.25 -12.24
C VAL A 249 9.82 21.63 -12.73
N PHE A 250 10.51 22.47 -11.94
CA PHE A 250 10.88 23.83 -12.33
C PHE A 250 11.80 23.92 -13.56
N SER A 251 12.53 22.84 -13.88
CA SER A 251 13.42 22.81 -15.06
C SER A 251 12.71 22.43 -16.36
N LEU A 252 11.49 21.91 -16.27
CA LEU A 252 10.67 21.62 -17.44
C LEU A 252 10.28 22.93 -18.12
N ARG A 253 10.28 22.93 -19.45
CA ARG A 253 9.90 24.11 -20.23
C ARG A 253 9.19 23.74 -21.52
N SER A 254 8.10 24.41 -21.80
CA SER A 254 7.35 24.32 -23.02
C SER A 254 6.86 25.72 -23.43
N GLU A 255 6.30 25.85 -24.62
CA GLU A 255 5.66 27.09 -25.06
C GLU A 255 4.49 27.53 -24.16
N LYS A 256 3.94 26.61 -23.37
CA LYS A 256 2.82 26.87 -22.46
C LYS A 256 3.25 27.19 -21.03
N SER A 257 4.53 27.03 -20.71
CA SER A 257 5.10 27.35 -19.38
C SER A 257 5.01 28.84 -19.10
N PHE A 258 5.13 29.18 -17.82
CA PHE A 258 5.10 30.58 -17.38
C PHE A 258 6.47 31.02 -16.81
N GLY A 259 7.53 30.82 -17.59
CA GLY A 259 8.92 31.08 -17.19
C GLY A 259 9.54 30.00 -16.28
N VAL A 260 8.75 29.05 -15.83
CA VAL A 260 9.12 27.93 -14.99
C VAL A 260 8.28 26.72 -15.36
N GLY A 261 8.80 25.51 -15.20
CA GLY A 261 8.00 24.30 -15.35
C GLY A 261 6.92 24.21 -14.28
N ASP A 262 5.75 23.75 -14.68
CA ASP A 262 4.57 23.64 -13.83
C ASP A 262 3.90 22.26 -13.96
N PHE A 263 2.75 22.03 -13.30
CA PHE A 263 2.03 20.77 -13.36
C PHE A 263 1.51 20.44 -14.78
N GLY A 264 1.27 21.43 -15.62
CA GLY A 264 0.97 21.23 -17.02
C GLY A 264 2.18 20.70 -17.82
N ASP A 265 3.39 21.16 -17.49
CA ASP A 265 4.63 20.66 -18.05
C ASP A 265 4.95 19.25 -17.55
N LEU A 266 4.71 18.98 -16.26
CA LEU A 266 4.85 17.65 -15.68
C LEU A 266 3.92 16.63 -16.37
N LYS A 267 2.68 17.01 -16.66
CA LYS A 267 1.75 16.15 -17.40
C LYS A 267 2.30 15.79 -18.77
N ARG A 268 2.83 16.79 -19.52
CA ARG A 268 3.49 16.54 -20.82
C ARG A 268 4.74 15.67 -20.71
N MET A 269 5.50 15.82 -19.63
CA MET A 269 6.65 14.96 -19.33
C MET A 269 6.23 13.50 -19.07
N ILE A 270 5.11 13.29 -18.37
CA ILE A 270 4.54 11.97 -18.15
C ILE A 270 4.10 11.35 -19.49
N ASP A 271 3.40 12.12 -20.34
CA ASP A 271 3.00 11.66 -21.67
C ASP A 271 4.22 11.25 -22.52
N TRP A 272 5.30 12.02 -22.46
CA TRP A 272 6.57 11.68 -23.11
C TRP A 272 7.18 10.40 -22.54
N ALA A 273 7.19 10.24 -21.21
CA ALA A 273 7.71 9.05 -20.54
C ALA A 273 6.93 7.79 -20.97
N VAL A 274 5.61 7.88 -21.09
CA VAL A 274 4.76 6.80 -21.63
C VAL A 274 5.13 6.50 -23.08
N ALA A 275 5.23 7.52 -23.94
CA ALA A 275 5.57 7.36 -25.34
C ALA A 275 6.95 6.72 -25.59
N THR A 276 7.88 6.92 -24.64
CA THR A 276 9.24 6.34 -24.68
C THR A 276 9.37 5.06 -23.84
N ASN A 277 8.24 4.49 -23.36
CA ASN A 277 8.19 3.27 -22.56
C ASN A 277 8.99 3.34 -21.24
N GLN A 278 9.14 4.52 -20.67
CA GLN A 278 9.72 4.68 -19.34
C GLN A 278 8.71 4.29 -18.27
N LYS A 279 9.19 3.80 -17.14
CA LYS A 279 8.37 3.25 -16.06
C LYS A 279 8.26 4.20 -14.87
N ALA A 280 9.12 5.20 -14.78
CA ALA A 280 9.14 6.15 -13.67
C ALA A 280 9.58 7.54 -14.12
N VAL A 281 9.01 8.56 -13.49
CA VAL A 281 9.51 9.93 -13.51
C VAL A 281 9.75 10.32 -12.04
N GLN A 282 11.00 10.59 -11.69
CA GLN A 282 11.36 11.10 -10.37
C GLN A 282 11.40 12.62 -10.42
N ILE A 283 10.71 13.27 -9.53
CA ILE A 283 10.75 14.74 -9.37
C ILE A 283 11.40 15.13 -8.04
N LEU A 284 11.92 16.35 -7.96
CA LEU A 284 12.30 16.94 -6.68
C LEU A 284 11.06 17.35 -5.87
N PRO A 285 11.19 17.64 -4.56
CA PRO A 285 10.08 18.13 -3.76
C PRO A 285 9.38 19.33 -4.39
N ILE A 286 8.07 19.31 -4.35
CA ILE A 286 7.19 20.35 -4.93
C ILE A 286 6.39 21.11 -3.88
N ASN A 287 6.70 20.83 -2.62
CA ASN A 287 6.05 21.48 -1.49
C ASN A 287 6.42 22.95 -1.37
N ASP A 288 5.57 23.69 -0.68
CA ASP A 288 5.75 25.12 -0.49
C ASP A 288 6.99 25.44 0.35
N THR A 289 7.85 26.30 -0.19
CA THR A 289 9.09 26.79 0.44
C THR A 289 9.04 28.32 0.67
N THR A 290 7.88 28.95 0.46
CA THR A 290 7.74 30.40 0.45
C THR A 290 7.82 30.99 1.87
N MET A 291 8.95 31.57 2.24
CA MET A 291 9.17 32.23 3.52
C MET A 291 9.45 33.73 3.36
N THR A 292 10.33 34.09 2.44
CA THR A 292 10.84 35.45 2.25
C THR A 292 10.32 36.11 0.98
N HIS A 293 9.69 35.34 0.09
CA HIS A 293 9.27 35.74 -1.26
C HIS A 293 10.45 36.18 -2.16
N THR A 294 11.66 35.77 -1.85
CA THR A 294 12.87 36.03 -2.63
C THR A 294 13.41 34.73 -3.23
N TRP A 295 14.42 34.85 -4.09
CA TRP A 295 15.10 33.70 -4.69
C TRP A 295 15.68 32.71 -3.69
N THR A 296 15.89 33.11 -2.43
CA THR A 296 16.36 32.21 -1.36
C THR A 296 15.37 31.09 -1.06
N ASP A 297 14.11 31.25 -1.37
CA ASP A 297 13.05 30.26 -1.22
C ASP A 297 13.02 29.23 -2.36
N SER A 298 13.89 29.35 -3.36
CA SER A 298 13.92 28.47 -4.53
C SER A 298 14.44 27.06 -4.25
N TYR A 299 15.01 26.81 -3.06
CA TYR A 299 15.56 25.51 -2.68
C TYR A 299 14.46 24.53 -2.30
N PRO A 300 14.23 23.46 -3.09
CA PRO A 300 13.04 22.64 -2.97
C PRO A 300 12.98 21.78 -1.70
N TYR A 301 14.11 21.61 -1.00
CA TYR A 301 14.19 20.80 0.23
C TYR A 301 13.90 21.59 1.51
N SER A 302 13.71 22.91 1.43
CA SER A 302 13.39 23.78 2.57
C SER A 302 11.89 24.04 2.70
N SER A 303 11.07 22.98 2.59
CA SER A 303 9.61 23.13 2.64
C SER A 303 9.14 23.60 4.02
N ILE A 304 8.20 24.54 4.04
CA ILE A 304 7.51 25.03 5.25
C ILE A 304 6.27 24.20 5.57
N SER A 305 5.79 23.42 4.62
CA SER A 305 4.62 22.55 4.79
C SER A 305 4.74 21.31 3.91
N ILE A 306 4.41 20.15 4.47
CA ILE A 306 4.28 18.90 3.71
C ILE A 306 2.91 18.75 3.04
N TYR A 307 1.95 19.61 3.37
CA TYR A 307 0.57 19.55 2.86
C TYR A 307 0.28 20.57 1.77
N ALA A 308 1.10 21.60 1.62
CA ALA A 308 0.93 22.64 0.62
C ALA A 308 1.93 22.48 -0.52
N PHE A 309 1.46 22.61 -1.75
CA PHE A 309 2.32 22.70 -2.93
C PHE A 309 2.77 24.13 -3.16
N HIS A 310 3.98 24.30 -3.67
CA HIS A 310 4.51 25.61 -4.00
C HIS A 310 3.69 26.23 -5.16
N PRO A 311 3.15 27.45 -4.99
CA PRO A 311 2.27 28.08 -5.98
C PRO A 311 2.89 28.26 -7.36
N MET A 312 4.23 28.34 -7.45
CA MET A 312 4.92 28.45 -8.73
C MET A 312 4.66 27.29 -9.69
N TYR A 313 4.27 26.11 -9.17
CA TYR A 313 3.97 24.94 -9.98
C TYR A 313 2.52 24.92 -10.51
N ALA A 314 1.68 25.88 -10.13
CA ALA A 314 0.32 25.96 -10.63
C ALA A 314 0.28 26.21 -12.15
N ASP A 315 -0.48 25.39 -12.88
CA ASP A 315 -0.81 25.65 -14.29
C ASP A 315 -1.96 26.65 -14.34
N LEU A 316 -1.64 27.93 -14.55
CA LEU A 316 -2.63 29.02 -14.54
C LEU A 316 -3.75 28.83 -15.58
N LYS A 317 -3.48 28.15 -16.69
CA LYS A 317 -4.50 27.90 -17.73
C LYS A 317 -5.56 26.90 -17.30
N GLN A 318 -5.25 26.01 -16.38
CA GLN A 318 -6.20 25.06 -15.84
C GLN A 318 -6.99 25.62 -14.65
N LEU A 319 -6.51 26.67 -13.99
CA LEU A 319 -7.24 27.35 -12.91
C LEU A 319 -8.40 28.22 -13.41
N GLY A 320 -8.47 28.51 -14.71
CA GLY A 320 -9.52 29.30 -15.34
C GLY A 320 -9.00 30.48 -16.17
N SER A 321 -9.93 31.24 -16.76
CA SER A 321 -9.62 32.41 -17.56
C SER A 321 -10.00 33.67 -16.81
N LEU A 322 -9.15 34.69 -16.83
CA LEU A 322 -9.48 36.00 -16.32
C LEU A 322 -10.58 36.64 -17.17
N LYS A 323 -11.60 37.20 -16.52
CA LYS A 323 -12.73 37.88 -17.22
C LYS A 323 -12.29 39.19 -17.89
N ASP A 324 -11.33 39.87 -17.31
CA ASP A 324 -10.79 41.12 -17.89
C ASP A 324 -9.78 40.79 -18.99
N LYS A 325 -10.15 41.12 -20.23
CA LYS A 325 -9.33 40.91 -21.42
C LYS A 325 -8.01 41.69 -21.40
N LYS A 326 -7.97 42.87 -20.79
CA LYS A 326 -6.74 43.67 -20.70
C LYS A 326 -5.74 43.05 -19.75
N VAL A 327 -6.21 42.63 -18.58
CA VAL A 327 -5.40 41.91 -17.59
C VAL A 327 -4.89 40.62 -18.17
N MET A 328 -5.74 39.85 -18.85
CA MET A 328 -5.35 38.62 -19.54
C MET A 328 -4.26 38.85 -20.61
N ALA A 329 -4.38 39.94 -21.40
CA ALA A 329 -3.39 40.27 -22.41
C ALA A 329 -2.03 40.60 -21.78
N GLU A 330 -2.02 41.28 -20.65
CA GLU A 330 -0.81 41.60 -19.90
C GLU A 330 -0.15 40.34 -19.34
N PHE A 331 -0.91 39.43 -18.71
CA PHE A 331 -0.36 38.17 -18.26
C PHE A 331 0.21 37.32 -19.41
N ASN A 332 -0.46 37.28 -20.55
CA ASN A 332 0.06 36.58 -21.73
C ASN A 332 1.37 37.21 -22.26
N LYS A 333 1.52 38.53 -22.14
CA LYS A 333 2.76 39.21 -22.49
C LYS A 333 3.87 38.84 -21.51
N ARG A 334 3.62 38.94 -20.20
CA ARG A 334 4.58 38.54 -19.15
C ARG A 334 4.97 37.05 -19.26
N GLN A 335 4.03 36.19 -19.60
CA GLN A 335 4.31 34.77 -19.86
C GLN A 335 5.37 34.60 -20.95
N LYS A 336 5.21 35.29 -22.08
CA LYS A 336 6.16 35.22 -23.18
C LYS A 336 7.54 35.76 -22.79
N GLU A 337 7.56 36.89 -22.07
CA GLU A 337 8.79 37.51 -21.60
C GLU A 337 9.55 36.60 -20.64
N LEU A 338 8.89 36.08 -19.61
CA LEU A 338 9.49 35.18 -18.63
C LEU A 338 9.92 33.86 -19.28
N ASN A 339 9.12 33.32 -20.22
CA ASN A 339 9.44 32.08 -20.91
C ASN A 339 10.60 32.21 -21.90
N ALA A 340 10.92 33.42 -22.35
CA ALA A 340 12.07 33.68 -23.21
C ALA A 340 13.39 33.84 -22.46
N LEU A 341 13.36 33.93 -21.13
CA LEU A 341 14.59 34.06 -20.33
C LEU A 341 15.43 32.79 -20.37
N PRO A 342 16.77 32.88 -20.37
CA PRO A 342 17.67 31.72 -20.38
C PRO A 342 17.64 30.93 -19.07
N ALA A 343 17.22 31.55 -17.97
CA ALA A 343 17.10 30.98 -16.67
C ALA A 343 15.77 31.39 -16.02
N VAL A 344 15.35 30.65 -14.99
CA VAL A 344 14.14 30.99 -14.22
C VAL A 344 14.38 32.25 -13.39
N ASP A 345 13.57 33.27 -13.61
CA ASP A 345 13.46 34.41 -12.68
C ASP A 345 12.43 34.05 -11.61
N TYR A 346 12.91 33.51 -10.50
CA TYR A 346 12.07 32.97 -9.43
C TYR A 346 11.10 34.03 -8.87
N GLU A 347 11.58 35.25 -8.61
CA GLU A 347 10.78 36.30 -8.00
C GLU A 347 9.71 36.83 -8.96
N ALA A 348 10.08 37.09 -10.22
CA ALA A 348 9.14 37.58 -11.24
C ALA A 348 8.07 36.54 -11.55
N VAL A 349 8.42 35.24 -11.62
CA VAL A 349 7.49 34.14 -11.83
C VAL A 349 6.50 34.06 -10.66
N ASN A 350 6.99 34.00 -9.43
CA ASN A 350 6.12 33.91 -8.25
C ASN A 350 5.19 35.09 -8.13
N LYS A 351 5.72 36.30 -8.23
CA LYS A 351 4.91 37.50 -8.19
C LYS A 351 3.78 37.48 -9.21
N THR A 352 4.11 37.11 -10.47
CA THR A 352 3.11 37.11 -11.54
C THR A 352 2.07 35.99 -11.34
N LYS A 353 2.48 34.80 -10.90
CA LYS A 353 1.54 33.70 -10.63
C LYS A 353 0.62 34.03 -9.44
N TRP A 354 1.15 34.59 -8.36
CA TRP A 354 0.36 35.06 -7.22
C TRP A 354 -0.66 36.14 -7.61
N GLU A 355 -0.25 37.11 -8.39
CA GLU A 355 -1.17 38.15 -8.91
C GLU A 355 -2.29 37.50 -9.73
N SER A 356 -1.96 36.55 -10.64
CA SER A 356 -2.95 35.86 -11.45
C SER A 356 -3.94 35.05 -10.61
N VAL A 357 -3.47 34.29 -9.62
CA VAL A 357 -4.32 33.52 -8.71
C VAL A 357 -5.23 34.45 -7.90
N SER A 358 -4.71 35.56 -7.40
CA SER A 358 -5.49 36.58 -6.68
C SER A 358 -6.63 37.11 -7.54
N TYR A 359 -6.38 37.45 -8.80
CA TYR A 359 -7.41 37.92 -9.73
C TYR A 359 -8.46 36.84 -10.07
N THR A 360 -8.12 35.55 -10.09
CA THR A 360 -9.06 34.50 -10.42
C THR A 360 -9.90 34.06 -9.24
N HIS A 361 -9.37 34.06 -8.03
CA HIS A 361 -10.01 33.51 -6.85
C HIS A 361 -10.60 34.54 -5.88
N LEU A 362 -10.05 35.76 -5.81
CA LEU A 362 -10.62 36.81 -4.97
C LEU A 362 -11.84 37.53 -5.58
N THR A 363 -12.20 37.21 -6.83
CA THR A 363 -13.45 37.67 -7.46
C THR A 363 -14.60 36.69 -7.34
N LEU A 364 -14.49 35.65 -6.57
CA LEU A 364 -15.66 34.86 -6.13
C LEU A 364 -16.49 35.79 -5.21
N PRO A 365 -17.81 35.96 -5.48
CA PRO A 365 -18.63 36.80 -4.62
C PRO A 365 -18.70 36.11 -3.25
N THR A 366 -17.95 36.61 -2.29
CA THR A 366 -18.21 36.38 -0.88
C THR A 366 -19.47 37.17 -0.52
N LYS A 367 -20.62 36.73 -0.94
CA LYS A 367 -21.86 37.00 -0.24
C LYS A 367 -21.87 36.11 1.01
N LEU A 368 -21.20 36.55 2.04
CA LEU A 368 -21.58 36.30 3.40
C LEU A 368 -22.80 37.18 3.66
N GLU A 369 -23.99 36.68 3.39
CA GLU A 369 -25.18 37.20 4.05
C GLU A 369 -25.19 36.64 5.46
N VAL A 370 -24.93 37.50 6.43
CA VAL A 370 -25.21 37.27 7.85
C VAL A 370 -26.72 37.26 8.06
#